data_4184f508eb0f0bb08ed8ec5ee28543e0
#
_entry.id   4184f508eb0f0bb08ed8ec5ee28543e0
#
_cell.length_a   1.000
_cell.length_b   1.000
_cell.length_c   1.000
_cell.angle_alpha   90.00
_cell.angle_beta   90.00
_cell.angle_gamma   90.00
#
_symmetry.space_group_name_H-M   'P 1'
#
loop_
_entity.id
_entity.type
_entity.pdbx_description
1 polymer ?
#
loop_
_entity_poly.entity_id
_entity_poly.type
_entity_poly.pdbx_seq_one_letter_code
_entity_poly.pdbx_strand_id
1 'polypeptide(L)' 'MTADQAKRHLELYLNRVNGNVKEVTVVHGYSGGTVLRDMVRNRLRHPRIKSKYASLNPGVTILVLDS' A
#
# COMPACT_ATOMS: atom_id res chain seq x y z
N MET A 1 -0.87 -11.71 10.48
CA MET A 1 -1.81 -10.69 9.94
C MET A 1 -2.37 -11.17 8.61
N THR A 2 -3.68 -11.11 8.44
CA THR A 2 -4.30 -11.49 7.17
C THR A 2 -4.22 -10.32 6.18
N ALA A 3 -4.42 -10.62 4.90
CA ALA A 3 -4.45 -9.57 3.88
C ALA A 3 -5.55 -8.54 4.14
N ASP A 4 -6.71 -8.99 4.61
CA ASP A 4 -7.80 -8.09 4.92
C ASP A 4 -7.48 -7.18 6.10
N GLN A 5 -6.81 -7.69 7.12
CA GLN A 5 -6.36 -6.87 8.23
C GLN A 5 -5.33 -5.85 7.77
N ALA A 6 -4.38 -6.26 6.94
CA ALA A 6 -3.37 -5.34 6.41
C ALA A 6 -4.02 -4.26 5.56
N LYS A 7 -4.99 -4.63 4.73
CA LYS A 7 -5.73 -3.67 3.90
C LYS A 7 -6.41 -2.62 4.77
N ARG A 8 -7.08 -3.05 5.84
CA ARG A 8 -7.76 -2.13 6.74
C ARG A 8 -6.78 -1.20 7.45
N HIS A 9 -5.63 -1.73 7.88
CA HIS A 9 -4.60 -0.91 8.51
C HIS A 9 -4.08 0.16 7.55
N LEU A 10 -3.87 -0.20 6.29
CA LEU A 10 -3.41 0.77 5.29
C LEU A 10 -4.48 1.83 5.01
N GLU A 11 -5.73 1.43 4.92
CA GLU A 11 -6.82 2.38 4.72
C GLU A 11 -6.90 3.38 5.86
N LEU A 12 -6.79 2.91 7.10
CA LEU A 12 -6.81 3.79 8.27
C LEU A 12 -5.60 4.71 8.30
N TYR A 13 -4.42 4.18 7.94
CA TYR A 13 -3.22 5.00 7.84
C TYR A 13 -3.40 6.12 6.81
N LEU A 14 -3.93 5.78 5.64
CA LEU A 14 -4.14 6.76 4.57
C LEU A 14 -5.16 7.83 4.96
N ASN A 15 -6.12 7.49 5.81
CA ASN A 15 -7.07 8.47 6.33
C ASN A 15 -6.42 9.49 7.24
N ARG A 16 -5.30 9.13 7.89
CA ARG A 16 -4.64 9.96 8.90
C ARG A 16 -3.37 10.62 8.41
N VAL A 17 -2.78 10.12 7.33
CA VAL A 17 -1.49 10.60 6.87
C VAL A 17 -1.60 12.07 6.47
N ASN A 18 -0.54 12.83 6.78
CA ASN A 18 -0.49 14.26 6.50
C ASN A 18 -0.65 14.51 4.99
N GLY A 19 -1.40 15.55 4.65
CA GLY A 19 -1.63 15.91 3.24
C GLY A 19 -0.37 16.26 2.47
N ASN A 20 0.73 16.54 3.17
CA ASN A 20 2.01 16.83 2.52
C ASN A 20 2.77 15.57 2.09
N VAL A 21 2.33 14.40 2.56
CA VAL A 21 2.95 13.14 2.20
C VAL A 21 2.50 12.76 0.79
N LYS A 22 3.48 12.56 -0.10
CA LYS A 22 3.19 12.28 -1.51
C LYS A 22 3.39 10.83 -1.89
N GLU A 23 4.15 10.09 -1.11
CA GLU A 23 4.41 8.67 -1.38
C GLU A 23 4.42 7.89 -0.09
N VAL A 24 3.92 6.66 -0.14
CA VAL A 24 3.98 5.72 0.97
C VAL A 24 4.63 4.45 0.45
N THR A 25 5.68 4.03 1.13
CA THR A 25 6.37 2.78 0.80
C THR A 25 5.77 1.66 1.63
N VAL A 26 5.17 0.69 0.96
CA VAL A 26 4.57 -0.46 1.63
C VAL A 26 5.50 -1.65 1.48
N VAL A 27 6.05 -2.11 2.61
CA VAL A 27 6.91 -3.29 2.64
C VAL A 27 6.06 -4.50 2.99
N HIS A 28 5.68 -5.25 1.97
CA HIS A 28 4.87 -6.47 2.16
C HIS A 28 5.73 -7.73 2.27
N GLY A 29 7.00 -7.61 1.90
CA GLY A 29 7.95 -8.70 2.04
C GLY A 29 7.74 -9.83 1.04
N TYR A 30 8.45 -10.92 1.29
CA TYR A 30 8.44 -12.09 0.42
C TYR A 30 7.78 -13.30 1.05
N SER A 31 7.79 -13.39 2.37
CA SER A 31 7.47 -14.61 3.10
C SER A 31 5.98 -14.95 3.06
N GLY A 32 5.13 -14.01 2.73
CA GLY A 32 3.69 -14.25 2.58
C GLY A 32 3.29 -14.65 1.17
N GLY A 33 4.25 -14.92 0.31
CA GLY A 33 3.97 -15.16 -1.11
C GLY A 33 3.47 -13.89 -1.78
N THR A 34 2.47 -14.03 -2.65
CA THR A 34 1.94 -12.91 -3.41
C THR A 34 0.68 -12.30 -2.78
N VAL A 35 0.18 -12.88 -1.68
CA VAL A 35 -1.13 -12.49 -1.12
C VAL A 35 -1.17 -11.01 -0.73
N LEU A 36 -0.18 -10.57 0.07
CA LEU A 36 -0.13 -9.17 0.51
C LEU A 36 0.17 -8.25 -0.65
N ARG A 37 1.09 -8.65 -1.52
CA ARG A 37 1.41 -7.86 -2.71
C ARG A 37 0.18 -7.67 -3.59
N ASP A 38 -0.54 -8.74 -3.86
CA ASP A 38 -1.73 -8.67 -4.71
C ASP A 38 -2.82 -7.83 -4.06
N MET A 39 -2.98 -7.93 -2.76
CA MET A 39 -3.93 -7.08 -2.04
C MET A 39 -3.58 -5.60 -2.23
N VAL A 40 -2.32 -5.23 -2.01
CA VAL A 40 -1.88 -3.84 -2.14
C VAL A 40 -2.06 -3.34 -3.57
N ARG A 41 -1.71 -4.15 -4.56
CA ARG A 41 -1.74 -3.72 -5.95
C ARG A 41 -3.12 -3.77 -6.58
N ASN A 42 -3.95 -4.73 -6.19
CA ASN A 42 -5.22 -4.98 -6.89
C ASN A 42 -6.46 -4.70 -6.05
N ARG A 43 -6.38 -4.86 -4.73
CA ARG A 43 -7.56 -4.76 -3.86
C ARG A 43 -7.59 -3.48 -3.03
N LEU A 44 -6.42 -2.95 -2.67
CA LEU A 44 -6.35 -1.74 -1.86
C LEU A 44 -6.77 -0.54 -2.71
N ARG A 45 -7.81 0.15 -2.28
CA ARG A 45 -8.30 1.35 -2.95
C ARG A 45 -8.55 2.42 -1.92
N HIS A 46 -8.20 3.66 -2.26
CA HIS A 46 -8.41 4.80 -1.38
C HIS A 46 -8.43 6.06 -2.23
N PRO A 47 -9.31 7.03 -1.92
CA PRO A 47 -9.38 8.26 -2.71
C PRO A 47 -8.07 9.04 -2.80
N ARG A 48 -7.19 8.89 -1.81
CA ARG A 48 -5.91 9.57 -1.81
C ARG A 48 -4.84 8.88 -2.65
N ILE A 49 -5.06 7.65 -3.06
CA ILE A 49 -4.10 6.92 -3.89
C ILE A 49 -4.29 7.35 -5.33
N LYS A 50 -3.28 8.03 -5.88
CA LYS A 50 -3.27 8.46 -7.26
C LYS A 50 -2.79 7.33 -8.18
N SER A 51 -1.72 6.65 -7.78
CA SER A 51 -1.18 5.54 -8.55
C SER A 51 -0.38 4.63 -7.63
N LYS A 52 -0.03 3.45 -8.16
CA LYS A 52 0.78 2.46 -7.45
C LYS A 52 1.81 1.94 -8.43
N TYR A 53 3.03 1.69 -7.95
CA TYR A 53 4.02 1.05 -8.79
C TYR A 53 4.96 0.18 -7.96
N ALA A 54 5.55 -0.80 -8.63
CA ALA A 54 6.49 -1.71 -8.00
C ALA A 54 7.85 -1.03 -7.86
N SER A 55 8.44 -1.16 -6.69
CA SER A 55 9.81 -0.75 -6.46
C SER A 55 10.77 -1.73 -7.15
N LEU A 56 12.05 -1.38 -7.25
CA LEU A 56 13.09 -2.30 -7.66
C LEU A 56 13.17 -3.51 -6.73
N ASN A 57 12.80 -3.32 -5.48
CA ASN A 57 12.71 -4.41 -4.51
C ASN A 57 11.34 -5.06 -4.65
N PRO A 58 11.24 -6.33 -5.06
CA PRO A 58 9.94 -6.98 -5.26
C PRO A 58 9.11 -7.15 -4.00
N GLY A 59 9.71 -6.99 -2.81
CA GLY A 59 8.96 -7.00 -1.56
C GLY A 59 8.34 -5.67 -1.18
N VAL A 60 8.39 -4.68 -2.08
CA VAL A 60 7.98 -3.31 -1.78
C VAL A 60 7.09 -2.77 -2.90
N THR A 61 6.02 -2.09 -2.53
CA THR A 61 5.15 -1.36 -3.47
C THR A 61 5.06 0.09 -3.02
N ILE A 62 5.14 1.00 -3.97
CA ILE A 62 5.04 2.43 -3.69
C ILE A 62 3.63 2.90 -4.02
N LEU A 63 3.00 3.59 -3.07
CA LEU A 63 1.71 4.23 -3.29
C LEU A 63 1.97 5.72 -3.50
N VAL A 64 1.57 6.25 -4.64
CA VAL A 64 1.66 7.68 -4.91
C VAL A 64 0.35 8.32 -4.49
N LEU A 65 0.42 9.30 -3.62
CA LEU A 65 -0.75 9.96 -3.08
C LEU A 65 -1.02 11.27 -3.79
N ASP A 66 -2.29 11.59 -3.89
CA ASP A 66 -2.74 12.89 -4.40
C ASP A 66 -2.71 13.87 -3.22
N SER A 67 -1.98 14.92 -3.36
CA SER A 67 -1.84 15.92 -2.29
C SER A 67 -2.80 17.08 -2.49
#